data_c17d5b0b0e72b5a126162405a64081b7
#
_entry.id   c17d5b0b0e72b5a126162405a64081b7
#
_cell.length_a   1.000
_cell.length_b   1.000
_cell.length_c   1.000
_cell.angle_alpha   90.00
_cell.angle_beta   90.00
_cell.angle_gamma   90.00
#
_symmetry.space_group_name_H-M   'P 1'
#
loop_
_entity.id
_entity.type
_entity.pdbx_description
1 polymer ?
#
loop_
_entity_poly.entity_id
_entity_poly.type
_entity_poly.pdbx_seq_one_letter_code
_entity_poly.pdbx_strand_id
1 'polypeptide(L)'
;MRRLALTLLAATALCAHAGDDLGLWTELSATKDFKKKFSLDGGFEFRQENNLRTPTRWAASVGGSYKPCSFLKLGAGYNFLYDRSLQEAEVDYKTNSTTGESTMNGYNVDHGYWRRKHRLTFDVTGKVSAGRFTFALRERYQYTHSMPATTLRTRYRGLLPAEMEEGYTGDKYYYNGSCFTRYEVASKDKRAKDKHYLRSRLSIEYNIKHCPFTPFVTAEVSNDLGHELTADKWRYSVGGEWKISKQHRLEVAYLYEDGTDDDTGGDAHILTLGYKFKF
;
A
#
# COMPACT_ATOMS: atom_id res chain seq x y z
N MET A 1 -15.61 -26.01 12.15
CA MET A 1 -14.44 -25.43 12.85
C MET A 1 -13.09 -26.01 12.41
N ARG A 2 -12.88 -27.33 12.35
CA ARG A 2 -11.59 -27.93 11.91
C ARG A 2 -11.13 -27.52 10.49
N ARG A 3 -12.05 -27.33 9.54
CA ARG A 3 -11.70 -26.97 8.14
C ARG A 3 -11.31 -25.48 7.98
N LEU A 4 -11.81 -24.61 8.85
CA LEU A 4 -11.43 -23.18 8.86
C LEU A 4 -10.01 -22.99 9.41
N ALA A 5 -9.63 -23.77 10.43
CA ALA A 5 -8.26 -23.76 10.96
C ALA A 5 -7.24 -24.23 9.91
N LEU A 6 -7.59 -25.18 9.05
CA LEU A 6 -6.73 -25.65 7.97
C LEU A 6 -6.53 -24.59 6.88
N THR A 7 -7.57 -23.80 6.54
CA THR A 7 -7.45 -22.74 5.51
C THR A 7 -6.62 -21.55 6.03
N LEU A 8 -6.78 -21.21 7.32
CA LEU A 8 -5.93 -20.19 7.96
C LEU A 8 -4.46 -20.65 8.07
N LEU A 9 -4.23 -21.93 8.43
CA LEU A 9 -2.89 -22.53 8.48
C LEU A 9 -2.24 -22.59 7.09
N ALA A 10 -3.00 -22.88 6.03
CA ALA A 10 -2.48 -22.90 4.67
C ALA A 10 -2.10 -21.48 4.18
N ALA A 11 -2.87 -20.46 4.56
CA ALA A 11 -2.53 -19.06 4.25
C ALA A 11 -1.26 -18.61 4.98
N THR A 12 -1.08 -19.01 6.24
CA THR A 12 0.15 -18.70 7.00
C THR A 12 1.37 -19.47 6.52
N ALA A 13 1.19 -20.70 6.00
CA ALA A 13 2.29 -21.50 5.45
C ALA A 13 2.79 -20.94 4.09
N LEU A 14 1.92 -20.33 3.28
CA LEU A 14 2.32 -19.64 2.04
C LEU A 14 3.16 -18.38 2.34
N CYS A 15 2.87 -17.68 3.43
CA CYS A 15 3.66 -16.51 3.85
C CYS A 15 5.05 -16.86 4.40
N ALA A 16 5.28 -18.09 4.86
CA ALA A 16 6.55 -18.50 5.48
C ALA A 16 7.69 -18.74 4.48
N HIS A 17 7.43 -18.75 3.19
CA HIS A 17 8.44 -18.98 2.14
C HIS A 17 8.83 -17.72 1.36
N ALA A 18 8.21 -16.57 1.69
CA ALA A 18 8.51 -15.31 1.02
C ALA A 18 9.68 -14.62 1.74
N GLY A 19 10.81 -14.50 1.09
CA GLY A 19 11.89 -13.58 1.49
C GLY A 19 11.49 -12.11 1.35
N ASP A 20 10.26 -11.86 0.90
CA ASP A 20 9.66 -10.57 0.61
C ASP A 20 8.91 -10.02 1.83
N ASP A 21 8.56 -8.74 1.80
CA ASP A 21 7.95 -8.05 2.93
C ASP A 21 6.53 -8.56 3.25
N LEU A 22 6.32 -9.04 4.49
CA LEU A 22 5.00 -9.43 4.98
C LEU A 22 4.29 -8.25 5.63
N GLY A 23 3.13 -7.87 5.07
CA GLY A 23 2.26 -6.83 5.58
C GLY A 23 0.97 -7.35 6.24
N LEU A 24 0.39 -6.53 7.10
CA LEU A 24 -0.96 -6.70 7.65
C LEU A 24 -1.77 -5.43 7.45
N TRP A 25 -2.90 -5.53 6.76
CA TRP A 25 -3.85 -4.44 6.62
C TRP A 25 -5.15 -4.79 7.34
N THR A 26 -5.56 -3.94 8.25
CA THR A 26 -6.81 -4.10 8.98
C THR A 26 -7.76 -2.95 8.67
N GLU A 27 -9.03 -3.26 8.44
CA GLU A 27 -10.07 -2.29 8.14
C GLU A 27 -11.30 -2.53 9.03
N LEU A 28 -11.78 -1.46 9.65
CA LEU A 28 -13.08 -1.41 10.32
C LEU A 28 -13.97 -0.48 9.51
N SER A 29 -15.12 -0.94 9.07
CA SER A 29 -16.05 -0.10 8.32
C SER A 29 -17.49 -0.22 8.81
N ALA A 30 -18.21 0.87 8.69
CA ALA A 30 -19.62 0.96 9.05
C ALA A 30 -20.39 1.58 7.88
N THR A 31 -21.53 0.96 7.51
CA THR A 31 -22.34 1.41 6.39
C THR A 31 -23.79 1.59 6.82
N LYS A 32 -24.40 2.72 6.44
CA LYS A 32 -25.82 3.01 6.59
C LYS A 32 -26.48 3.12 5.23
N ASP A 33 -27.47 2.25 4.96
CA ASP A 33 -28.26 2.34 3.72
C ASP A 33 -29.50 3.24 3.92
N PHE A 34 -29.77 4.10 2.95
CA PHE A 34 -30.96 4.97 2.87
C PHE A 34 -31.79 4.62 1.64
N LYS A 35 -33.05 4.22 1.85
CA LYS A 35 -34.04 3.97 0.77
C LYS A 35 -33.52 3.08 -0.36
N LYS A 36 -32.66 2.10 -0.09
CA LYS A 36 -32.07 1.12 -1.04
C LYS A 36 -31.20 1.72 -2.15
N LYS A 37 -31.12 3.04 -2.30
CA LYS A 37 -30.37 3.71 -3.38
C LYS A 37 -29.13 4.44 -2.90
N PHE A 38 -29.18 5.02 -1.71
CA PHE A 38 -28.06 5.77 -1.13
C PHE A 38 -27.48 5.00 0.03
N SER A 39 -26.17 5.05 0.16
CA SER A 39 -25.46 4.53 1.33
C SER A 39 -24.41 5.55 1.76
N LEU A 40 -24.24 5.69 3.06
CA LEU A 40 -23.09 6.37 3.67
C LEU A 40 -22.21 5.32 4.32
N ASP A 41 -20.92 5.48 4.19
CA ASP A 41 -19.91 4.63 4.79
C ASP A 41 -18.85 5.46 5.50
N GLY A 42 -18.34 4.91 6.57
CA GLY A 42 -17.19 5.42 7.29
C GLY A 42 -16.27 4.26 7.65
N GLY A 43 -14.98 4.52 7.74
CA GLY A 43 -14.03 3.46 8.01
C GLY A 43 -12.77 3.96 8.68
N PHE A 44 -12.06 3.01 9.24
CA PHE A 44 -10.75 3.18 9.83
C PHE A 44 -9.84 2.07 9.32
N GLU A 45 -8.63 2.42 8.87
CA GLU A 45 -7.64 1.50 8.33
C GLU A 45 -6.34 1.63 9.11
N PHE A 46 -5.73 0.48 9.40
CA PHE A 46 -4.40 0.39 9.96
C PHE A 46 -3.55 -0.58 9.14
N ARG A 47 -2.29 -0.21 8.88
CA ARG A 47 -1.35 -1.04 8.14
C ARG A 47 -0.04 -1.20 8.87
N GLN A 48 0.51 -2.40 8.77
CA GLN A 48 1.86 -2.75 9.18
C GLN A 48 2.58 -3.42 7.99
N GLU A 49 3.86 -3.16 7.85
CA GLU A 49 4.75 -3.69 6.82
C GLU A 49 6.09 -4.07 7.48
N ASN A 50 7.10 -4.40 6.68
CA ASN A 50 8.41 -4.82 7.18
C ASN A 50 8.28 -6.00 8.17
N ASN A 51 7.70 -7.10 7.68
CA ASN A 51 7.45 -8.32 8.46
C ASN A 51 6.66 -8.03 9.76
N LEU A 52 5.60 -7.24 9.66
CA LEU A 52 4.70 -6.82 10.75
C LEU A 52 5.37 -5.99 11.86
N ARG A 53 6.58 -5.46 11.62
CA ARG A 53 7.33 -4.71 12.63
C ARG A 53 7.05 -3.21 12.62
N THR A 54 6.63 -2.68 11.46
CA THR A 54 6.55 -1.24 11.27
C THR A 54 5.13 -0.80 10.92
N PRO A 55 4.45 -0.02 11.76
CA PRO A 55 3.23 0.66 11.37
C PRO A 55 3.52 1.66 10.25
N THR A 56 2.77 1.54 9.13
CA THR A 56 2.98 2.37 7.94
C THR A 56 1.80 3.26 7.61
N ARG A 57 0.59 2.93 8.12
CA ARG A 57 -0.60 3.76 7.88
C ARG A 57 -1.61 3.72 9.00
N TRP A 58 -2.15 4.90 9.27
CA TRP A 58 -3.43 5.12 9.93
C TRP A 58 -4.31 5.92 8.98
N ALA A 59 -5.54 5.49 8.77
CA ALA A 59 -6.45 6.22 7.90
C ALA A 59 -7.87 6.24 8.46
N ALA A 60 -8.56 7.35 8.24
CA ALA A 60 -9.99 7.48 8.48
C ALA A 60 -10.66 7.86 7.17
N SER A 61 -11.83 7.27 6.90
CA SER A 61 -12.56 7.48 5.67
C SER A 61 -14.01 7.81 5.92
N VAL A 62 -14.58 8.60 5.03
CA VAL A 62 -16.02 8.82 4.90
C VAL A 62 -16.37 8.81 3.43
N GLY A 63 -17.50 8.19 3.08
CA GLY A 63 -17.93 8.09 1.70
C GLY A 63 -19.42 8.02 1.56
N GLY A 64 -19.89 8.20 0.33
CA GLY A 64 -21.26 8.02 -0.04
C GLY A 64 -21.37 7.30 -1.37
N SER A 65 -22.44 6.55 -1.55
CA SER A 65 -22.69 5.89 -2.83
C SER A 65 -24.16 5.95 -3.23
N TYR A 66 -24.38 5.95 -4.53
CA TYR A 66 -25.69 5.97 -5.16
C TYR A 66 -25.82 4.84 -6.16
N LYS A 67 -26.95 4.12 -6.11
CA LYS A 67 -27.29 3.03 -7.04
C LYS A 67 -28.43 3.50 -7.95
N PRO A 68 -28.13 4.06 -9.13
CA PRO A 68 -29.18 4.45 -10.08
C PRO A 68 -30.01 3.23 -10.55
N CYS A 69 -29.35 2.09 -10.75
CA CYS A 69 -29.97 0.82 -11.15
C CYS A 69 -29.30 -0.37 -10.45
N SER A 70 -29.79 -1.58 -10.71
CA SER A 70 -29.34 -2.80 -10.02
C SER A 70 -27.90 -3.20 -10.34
N PHE A 71 -27.43 -2.84 -11.52
CA PHE A 71 -26.09 -3.23 -12.01
C PHE A 71 -25.05 -2.11 -11.90
N LEU A 72 -25.44 -0.85 -11.57
CA LEU A 72 -24.53 0.29 -11.51
C LEU A 72 -24.53 0.94 -10.13
N LYS A 73 -23.33 1.22 -9.61
CA LYS A 73 -23.10 1.95 -8.38
C LYS A 73 -22.09 3.07 -8.63
N LEU A 74 -22.45 4.28 -8.25
CA LEU A 74 -21.55 5.45 -8.24
C LEU A 74 -21.12 5.72 -6.78
N GLY A 75 -19.90 6.11 -6.56
CA GLY A 75 -19.39 6.41 -5.23
C GLY A 75 -18.48 7.63 -5.23
N ALA A 76 -18.46 8.32 -4.10
CA ALA A 76 -17.48 9.37 -3.81
C ALA A 76 -17.02 9.22 -2.36
N GLY A 77 -15.75 9.46 -2.11
CA GLY A 77 -15.18 9.30 -0.78
C GLY A 77 -14.02 10.26 -0.52
N TYR A 78 -13.83 10.53 0.74
CA TYR A 78 -12.69 11.24 1.28
C TYR A 78 -11.97 10.37 2.30
N ASN A 79 -10.63 10.35 2.24
CA ASN A 79 -9.80 9.65 3.20
C ASN A 79 -8.72 10.61 3.72
N PHE A 80 -8.64 10.70 5.03
CA PHE A 80 -7.48 11.27 5.71
C PHE A 80 -6.49 10.15 5.98
N LEU A 81 -5.25 10.30 5.53
CA LEU A 81 -4.21 9.31 5.69
C LEU A 81 -3.06 9.92 6.50
N TYR A 82 -2.55 9.15 7.43
CA TYR A 82 -1.31 9.42 8.12
C TYR A 82 -0.36 8.26 7.80
N ASP A 83 0.50 8.50 6.79
CA ASP A 83 1.37 7.49 6.20
C ASP A 83 2.81 7.69 6.68
N ARG A 84 3.49 6.60 6.96
CA ARG A 84 4.92 6.57 7.22
C ARG A 84 5.65 6.18 5.94
N SER A 85 6.55 7.04 5.48
CA SER A 85 7.59 6.65 4.53
C SER A 85 8.68 5.92 5.29
N LEU A 86 9.14 4.79 4.77
CA LEU A 86 10.25 4.05 5.34
C LEU A 86 11.57 4.79 5.07
N GLN A 87 12.65 4.28 5.66
CA GLN A 87 13.99 4.80 5.39
C GLN A 87 14.36 4.46 3.95
N GLU A 88 14.92 5.45 3.26
CA GLU A 88 15.32 5.37 1.85
C GLU A 88 16.77 5.77 1.72
N ALA A 89 17.55 5.00 0.97
CA ALA A 89 18.97 5.26 0.75
C ALA A 89 19.25 5.38 -0.74
N GLU A 90 19.79 6.51 -1.15
CA GLU A 90 20.25 6.77 -2.51
C GLU A 90 21.77 6.80 -2.55
N VAL A 91 22.36 6.14 -3.56
CA VAL A 91 23.79 6.25 -3.82
C VAL A 91 24.06 7.64 -4.44
N ASP A 92 25.04 8.35 -3.88
CA ASP A 92 25.51 9.63 -4.38
C ASP A 92 26.74 9.39 -5.27
N TYR A 93 26.67 9.87 -6.52
CA TYR A 93 27.75 9.76 -7.49
C TYR A 93 28.37 11.13 -7.74
N LYS A 94 29.69 11.15 -7.85
CA LYS A 94 30.44 12.33 -8.30
C LYS A 94 30.96 12.08 -9.72
N THR A 95 30.51 12.89 -10.65
CA THR A 95 30.98 12.85 -12.04
C THR A 95 32.19 13.76 -12.23
N ASN A 96 33.25 13.20 -12.76
CA ASN A 96 34.44 13.97 -13.16
C ASN A 96 34.10 14.79 -14.40
N SER A 97 34.17 16.11 -14.30
CA SER A 97 33.83 17.03 -15.39
C SER A 97 34.75 16.93 -16.62
N THR A 98 35.92 16.32 -16.44
CA THR A 98 36.92 16.21 -17.54
C THR A 98 36.79 14.87 -18.27
N THR A 99 36.60 13.76 -17.54
CA THR A 99 36.54 12.40 -18.13
C THR A 99 35.12 11.92 -18.37
N GLY A 100 34.13 12.55 -17.73
CA GLY A 100 32.74 12.07 -17.74
C GLY A 100 32.49 10.84 -16.87
N GLU A 101 33.51 10.31 -16.20
CA GLU A 101 33.37 9.14 -15.33
C GLU A 101 32.63 9.47 -14.03
N SER A 102 31.68 8.63 -13.66
CA SER A 102 30.95 8.75 -12.41
C SER A 102 31.47 7.73 -11.40
N THR A 103 31.96 8.22 -10.28
CA THR A 103 32.42 7.38 -9.17
C THR A 103 31.49 7.55 -7.96
N MET A 104 31.29 6.47 -7.20
CA MET A 104 30.51 6.52 -5.97
C MET A 104 31.18 7.49 -4.97
N ASN A 105 30.42 8.48 -4.52
CA ASN A 105 30.86 9.48 -3.54
C ASN A 105 30.34 9.17 -2.13
N GLY A 106 29.24 8.40 -2.02
CA GLY A 106 28.66 8.03 -0.75
C GLY A 106 27.18 7.70 -0.82
N TYR A 107 26.49 7.89 0.30
CA TYR A 107 25.06 7.67 0.42
C TYR A 107 24.33 8.91 0.95
N ASN A 108 23.11 9.11 0.46
CA ASN A 108 22.10 9.99 1.05
C ASN A 108 21.03 9.09 1.68
N VAL A 109 20.88 9.11 2.98
CA VAL A 109 19.92 8.28 3.72
C VAL A 109 18.84 9.18 4.28
N ASP A 110 17.64 9.15 3.70
CA ASP A 110 16.45 9.81 4.24
C ASP A 110 15.84 8.91 5.32
N HIS A 111 15.76 9.41 6.56
CA HIS A 111 15.14 8.65 7.64
C HIS A 111 13.63 8.54 7.46
N GLY A 112 13.04 7.47 7.96
CA GLY A 112 11.60 7.28 7.91
C GLY A 112 10.85 8.40 8.64
N TYR A 113 9.75 8.89 8.07
CA TYR A 113 8.96 9.99 8.62
C TYR A 113 7.47 9.78 8.38
N TRP A 114 6.64 10.42 9.20
CA TRP A 114 5.20 10.41 9.04
C TRP A 114 4.72 11.61 8.23
N ARG A 115 3.71 11.38 7.35
CA ARG A 115 3.16 12.40 6.46
C ARG A 115 1.65 12.34 6.40
N ARG A 116 1.01 13.47 6.53
CA ARG A 116 -0.44 13.61 6.34
C ARG A 116 -0.76 13.70 4.85
N LYS A 117 -1.82 12.98 4.44
CA LYS A 117 -2.30 13.02 3.06
C LYS A 117 -3.83 13.11 3.06
N HIS A 118 -4.36 13.82 2.09
CA HIS A 118 -5.78 13.92 1.82
C HIS A 118 -6.07 13.23 0.50
N ARG A 119 -7.03 12.31 0.49
CA ARG A 119 -7.36 11.53 -0.70
C ARG A 119 -8.84 11.67 -1.02
N LEU A 120 -9.14 12.05 -2.26
CA LEU A 120 -10.48 12.04 -2.82
C LEU A 120 -10.60 10.86 -3.79
N THR A 121 -11.74 10.18 -3.78
CA THR A 121 -12.04 9.07 -4.68
C THR A 121 -13.40 9.24 -5.32
N PHE A 122 -13.50 8.87 -6.61
CA PHE A 122 -14.75 8.78 -7.35
C PHE A 122 -14.80 7.42 -8.02
N ASP A 123 -15.85 6.65 -7.73
CA ASP A 123 -15.99 5.27 -8.16
C ASP A 123 -17.18 5.09 -9.10
N VAL A 124 -16.98 4.31 -10.14
CA VAL A 124 -18.04 3.72 -10.96
C VAL A 124 -17.89 2.21 -10.89
N THR A 125 -18.92 1.50 -10.43
CA THR A 125 -18.89 0.05 -10.33
C THR A 125 -20.04 -0.55 -11.10
N GLY A 126 -19.70 -1.36 -12.10
CA GLY A 126 -20.65 -2.25 -12.79
C GLY A 126 -20.66 -3.62 -12.12
N LYS A 127 -21.85 -4.21 -11.90
CA LYS A 127 -22.00 -5.52 -11.29
C LYS A 127 -23.02 -6.37 -12.05
N VAL A 128 -22.64 -7.60 -12.38
CA VAL A 128 -23.48 -8.58 -13.09
C VAL A 128 -23.38 -9.93 -12.38
N SER A 129 -24.50 -10.66 -12.31
CA SER A 129 -24.52 -12.01 -11.73
C SER A 129 -24.95 -13.02 -12.77
N ALA A 130 -24.19 -14.12 -12.88
CA ALA A 130 -24.45 -15.25 -13.75
C ALA A 130 -24.44 -16.53 -12.91
N GLY A 131 -25.60 -17.10 -12.67
CA GLY A 131 -25.76 -18.24 -11.77
C GLY A 131 -25.31 -17.91 -10.34
N ARG A 132 -24.27 -18.56 -9.88
CA ARG A 132 -23.68 -18.35 -8.56
C ARG A 132 -22.51 -17.37 -8.55
N PHE A 133 -22.03 -17.00 -9.72
CA PHE A 133 -20.94 -16.05 -9.86
C PHE A 133 -21.48 -14.62 -9.92
N THR A 134 -20.75 -13.73 -9.30
CA THR A 134 -20.94 -12.30 -9.40
C THR A 134 -19.66 -11.66 -9.88
N PHE A 135 -19.73 -10.94 -10.98
CA PHE A 135 -18.62 -10.19 -11.56
C PHE A 135 -18.84 -8.71 -11.29
N ALA A 136 -17.81 -8.02 -10.85
CA ALA A 136 -17.86 -6.57 -10.68
C ALA A 136 -16.60 -5.93 -11.26
N LEU A 137 -16.79 -4.90 -12.08
CA LEU A 137 -15.73 -4.03 -12.57
C LEU A 137 -15.88 -2.67 -11.90
N ARG A 138 -14.84 -2.20 -11.23
CA ARG A 138 -14.79 -0.88 -10.60
C ARG A 138 -13.69 -0.05 -11.24
N GLU A 139 -14.09 1.11 -11.76
CA GLU A 139 -13.17 2.19 -12.14
C GLU A 139 -13.18 3.23 -11.04
N ARG A 140 -11.98 3.60 -10.57
CA ARG A 140 -11.77 4.59 -9.52
C ARG A 140 -10.79 5.65 -9.96
N TYR A 141 -11.26 6.88 -10.05
CA TYR A 141 -10.36 8.03 -10.04
C TYR A 141 -9.96 8.34 -8.60
N GLN A 142 -8.67 8.52 -8.36
CA GLN A 142 -8.10 8.82 -7.06
C GLN A 142 -7.16 10.01 -7.16
N TYR A 143 -7.47 11.08 -6.44
CA TYR A 143 -6.59 12.22 -6.21
C TYR A 143 -6.02 12.12 -4.79
N THR A 144 -4.71 12.30 -4.65
CA THR A 144 -4.04 12.30 -3.34
C THR A 144 -3.12 13.51 -3.23
N HIS A 145 -3.43 14.39 -2.29
CA HIS A 145 -2.59 15.52 -1.88
C HIS A 145 -1.76 15.12 -0.66
N SER A 146 -0.45 15.12 -0.80
CA SER A 146 0.50 14.86 0.29
C SER A 146 0.98 16.19 0.84
N MET A 147 0.73 16.45 2.14
CA MET A 147 1.16 17.70 2.79
C MET A 147 2.69 17.78 2.91
N PRO A 148 3.29 18.98 3.03
CA PRO A 148 4.70 19.11 3.35
C PRO A 148 5.06 18.33 4.62
N ALA A 149 6.28 17.83 4.68
CA ALA A 149 6.83 17.14 5.84
C ALA A 149 8.34 17.40 5.93
N THR A 150 8.92 17.16 7.09
CA THR A 150 10.37 17.27 7.29
C THR A 150 10.90 15.93 7.75
N THR A 151 12.03 15.51 7.23
CA THR A 151 12.78 14.33 7.64
C THR A 151 14.22 14.69 7.94
N LEU A 152 14.96 13.78 8.58
CA LEU A 152 16.40 13.87 8.70
C LEU A 152 17.05 13.15 7.53
N ARG A 153 18.07 13.77 6.95
CA ARG A 153 18.92 13.16 5.93
C ARG A 153 20.33 12.99 6.50
N THR A 154 20.80 11.76 6.52
CA THR A 154 22.20 11.44 6.79
C THR A 154 22.96 11.36 5.48
N ARG A 155 24.08 12.05 5.39
CA ARG A 155 25.02 12.01 4.26
C ARG A 155 26.30 11.33 4.68
N TYR A 156 26.63 10.24 4.02
CA TYR A 156 27.93 9.57 4.14
C TYR A 156 28.77 9.98 2.95
N ARG A 157 30.00 10.49 3.19
CA ARG A 157 30.88 11.01 2.14
C ARG A 157 32.32 10.59 2.40
N GLY A 158 33.11 10.65 1.30
CA GLY A 158 34.54 10.30 1.35
C GLY A 158 34.69 8.80 1.57
N LEU A 159 34.24 8.01 0.58
CA LEU A 159 34.42 6.56 0.57
C LEU A 159 35.89 6.22 0.81
N LEU A 160 36.16 5.41 1.82
CA LEU A 160 37.49 4.90 2.17
C LEU A 160 37.61 3.47 1.65
N PRO A 161 38.47 3.21 0.64
CA PRO A 161 38.75 1.85 0.18
C PRO A 161 39.24 0.94 1.30
N ALA A 162 38.88 -0.34 1.26
CA ALA A 162 39.25 -1.31 2.31
C ALA A 162 40.75 -1.41 2.53
N GLU A 163 41.53 -1.28 1.46
CA GLU A 163 43.01 -1.33 1.54
C GLU A 163 43.61 -0.14 2.30
N MET A 164 42.88 0.99 2.37
CA MET A 164 43.33 2.20 3.08
C MET A 164 42.75 2.32 4.48
N GLU A 165 41.81 1.44 4.85
CA GLU A 165 41.07 1.53 6.10
C GLU A 165 41.97 1.27 7.33
N GLU A 166 42.88 0.32 7.25
CA GLU A 166 43.81 -0.01 8.35
C GLU A 166 44.76 1.14 8.70
N GLY A 167 45.23 1.88 7.70
CA GLY A 167 46.13 3.01 7.89
C GLY A 167 45.47 4.35 8.19
N TYR A 168 44.14 4.43 8.11
CA TYR A 168 43.44 5.68 8.31
C TYR A 168 43.19 5.97 9.81
N THR A 169 43.68 7.10 10.28
CA THR A 169 43.66 7.51 11.71
C THR A 169 42.53 8.49 12.04
N GLY A 170 41.76 8.95 11.05
CA GLY A 170 40.61 9.83 11.25
C GLY A 170 39.35 9.09 11.65
N ASP A 171 38.24 9.84 11.80
CA ASP A 171 36.94 9.26 12.12
C ASP A 171 36.40 8.37 10.98
N LYS A 172 35.85 7.23 11.34
CA LYS A 172 35.31 6.22 10.45
C LYS A 172 33.81 6.05 10.68
N TYR A 173 33.02 6.10 9.61
CA TYR A 173 31.59 5.93 9.66
C TYR A 173 31.20 4.81 8.70
N TYR A 174 30.41 3.84 9.18
CA TYR A 174 30.05 2.67 8.40
C TYR A 174 28.60 2.71 7.98
N TYR A 175 28.35 2.46 6.71
CA TYR A 175 27.01 2.29 6.16
C TYR A 175 27.05 1.32 4.98
N ASN A 176 26.09 0.38 4.94
CA ASN A 176 25.93 -0.62 3.87
C ASN A 176 27.24 -1.32 3.47
N GLY A 177 28.04 -1.74 4.48
CA GLY A 177 29.32 -2.46 4.26
C GLY A 177 30.47 -1.60 3.78
N SER A 178 30.31 -0.29 3.67
CA SER A 178 31.35 0.64 3.25
C SER A 178 31.76 1.57 4.37
N CYS A 179 33.05 1.98 4.39
CA CYS A 179 33.62 2.93 5.33
C CYS A 179 33.68 4.34 4.71
N PHE A 180 33.36 5.37 5.49
CA PHE A 180 33.32 6.77 5.07
C PHE A 180 34.11 7.65 6.05
N THR A 181 34.73 8.71 5.56
CA THR A 181 35.50 9.64 6.37
C THR A 181 34.69 10.86 6.85
N ARG A 182 33.48 11.05 6.36
CA ARG A 182 32.60 12.16 6.72
C ARG A 182 31.17 11.70 6.91
N TYR A 183 30.53 12.28 7.91
CA TYR A 183 29.14 12.03 8.27
C TYR A 183 28.45 13.34 8.64
N GLU A 184 27.31 13.61 8.05
CA GLU A 184 26.51 14.81 8.32
C GLU A 184 25.04 14.44 8.45
N VAL A 185 24.38 14.97 9.45
CA VAL A 185 22.92 14.89 9.58
C VAL A 185 22.32 16.26 9.41
N ALA A 186 21.40 16.41 8.48
CA ALA A 186 20.72 17.65 8.19
C ALA A 186 19.21 17.44 8.06
N SER A 187 18.44 18.47 8.35
CA SER A 187 17.02 18.48 8.07
C SER A 187 16.78 18.57 6.58
N LYS A 188 15.82 17.78 6.06
CA LYS A 188 15.38 17.83 4.65
C LYS A 188 13.88 18.03 4.59
N ASP A 189 13.46 19.09 3.94
CA ASP A 189 12.05 19.36 3.70
C ASP A 189 11.56 18.58 2.47
N LYS A 190 10.45 17.90 2.64
CA LYS A 190 9.68 17.22 1.59
C LYS A 190 8.51 18.12 1.21
N ARG A 191 8.52 18.61 -0.02
CA ARG A 191 7.46 19.49 -0.55
C ARG A 191 6.12 18.76 -0.66
N ALA A 192 5.03 19.53 -0.74
CA ALA A 192 3.73 18.97 -1.10
C ALA A 192 3.81 18.26 -2.46
N LYS A 193 3.06 17.17 -2.60
CA LYS A 193 3.01 16.39 -3.86
C LYS A 193 1.58 15.96 -4.12
N ASP A 194 1.15 16.15 -5.35
CA ASP A 194 -0.14 15.69 -5.87
C ASP A 194 0.07 14.46 -6.74
N LYS A 195 -0.80 13.45 -6.57
CA LYS A 195 -0.82 12.26 -7.41
C LYS A 195 -2.25 11.96 -7.85
N HIS A 196 -2.39 11.58 -9.11
CA HIS A 196 -3.65 11.24 -9.74
C HIS A 196 -3.56 9.83 -10.30
N TYR A 197 -4.48 8.95 -9.90
CA TYR A 197 -4.52 7.57 -10.35
C TYR A 197 -5.88 7.22 -10.94
N LEU A 198 -5.85 6.39 -11.98
CA LEU A 198 -7.00 5.60 -12.40
C LEU A 198 -6.76 4.15 -11.95
N ARG A 199 -7.68 3.61 -11.14
CA ARG A 199 -7.58 2.25 -10.61
C ARG A 199 -8.73 1.42 -11.13
N SER A 200 -8.39 0.38 -11.90
CA SER A 200 -9.34 -0.56 -12.49
C SER A 200 -9.28 -1.88 -11.73
N ARG A 201 -10.41 -2.30 -11.13
CA ARG A 201 -10.49 -3.56 -10.36
C ARG A 201 -11.58 -4.47 -10.92
N LEU A 202 -11.18 -5.67 -11.29
CA LEU A 202 -12.07 -6.78 -11.56
C LEU A 202 -12.20 -7.64 -10.29
N SER A 203 -13.44 -8.00 -9.93
CA SER A 203 -13.74 -8.89 -8.80
C SER A 203 -14.67 -10.00 -9.25
N ILE A 204 -14.40 -11.21 -8.77
CA ILE A 204 -15.25 -12.39 -9.01
C ILE A 204 -15.57 -13.00 -7.65
N GLU A 205 -16.86 -13.08 -7.32
CA GLU A 205 -17.38 -13.67 -6.08
C GLU A 205 -18.15 -14.96 -6.43
N TYR A 206 -18.05 -15.99 -5.59
CA TYR A 206 -18.84 -17.21 -5.75
C TYR A 206 -19.79 -17.43 -4.58
N ASN A 207 -21.10 -17.47 -4.85
CA ASN A 207 -22.14 -17.59 -3.84
C ASN A 207 -22.43 -19.07 -3.57
N ILE A 208 -21.92 -19.59 -2.45
CA ILE A 208 -22.13 -20.98 -2.03
C ILE A 208 -23.53 -21.11 -1.43
N LYS A 209 -24.37 -21.98 -1.99
CA LYS A 209 -25.73 -22.18 -1.51
C LYS A 209 -25.77 -22.62 -0.03
N HIS A 210 -26.57 -21.95 0.78
CA HIS A 210 -26.73 -22.21 2.22
C HIS A 210 -25.45 -22.06 3.06
N CYS A 211 -24.44 -21.33 2.54
CA CYS A 211 -23.20 -21.08 3.26
C CYS A 211 -23.06 -19.56 3.52
N PRO A 212 -22.73 -19.15 4.73
CA PRO A 212 -22.50 -17.72 5.03
C PRO A 212 -21.16 -17.20 4.50
N PHE A 213 -20.33 -18.06 3.92
CA PHE A 213 -19.02 -17.73 3.37
C PHE A 213 -19.09 -17.54 1.86
N THR A 214 -18.58 -16.42 1.39
CA THR A 214 -18.48 -16.04 -0.03
C THR A 214 -17.02 -15.86 -0.40
N PRO A 215 -16.39 -16.84 -1.08
CA PRO A 215 -15.04 -16.69 -1.60
C PRO A 215 -15.01 -15.68 -2.75
N PHE A 216 -13.88 -15.00 -2.89
CA PHE A 216 -13.65 -14.07 -3.98
C PHE A 216 -12.19 -14.07 -4.45
N VAL A 217 -12.00 -13.59 -5.68
CA VAL A 217 -10.70 -13.21 -6.24
C VAL A 217 -10.81 -11.82 -6.84
N THR A 218 -9.73 -11.03 -6.77
CA THR A 218 -9.67 -9.72 -7.39
C THR A 218 -8.34 -9.50 -8.10
N ALA A 219 -8.38 -8.74 -9.18
CA ALA A 219 -7.22 -8.18 -9.85
C ALA A 219 -7.42 -6.67 -10.00
N GLU A 220 -6.42 -5.88 -9.64
CA GLU A 220 -6.47 -4.43 -9.72
C GLU A 220 -5.17 -3.90 -10.32
N VAL A 221 -5.29 -2.94 -11.24
CA VAL A 221 -4.18 -2.15 -11.76
C VAL A 221 -4.40 -0.69 -11.37
N SER A 222 -3.31 -0.02 -11.00
CA SER A 222 -3.27 1.42 -10.74
C SER A 222 -2.40 2.08 -11.80
N ASN A 223 -3.00 3.00 -12.57
CA ASN A 223 -2.30 3.77 -13.60
C ASN A 223 -2.09 5.19 -13.11
N ASP A 224 -0.84 5.69 -13.20
CA ASP A 224 -0.53 7.08 -12.90
C ASP A 224 -0.96 7.98 -14.07
N LEU A 225 -1.89 8.90 -13.79
CA LEU A 225 -2.38 9.87 -14.78
C LEU A 225 -1.39 11.02 -15.03
N GLY A 226 -0.40 11.18 -14.17
CA GLY A 226 0.68 12.16 -14.33
C GLY A 226 1.79 11.69 -15.25
N HIS A 227 1.86 10.38 -15.56
CA HIS A 227 2.90 9.75 -16.38
C HIS A 227 2.28 8.84 -17.46
N GLU A 228 1.58 9.44 -18.43
CA GLU A 228 1.08 8.76 -19.64
C GLU A 228 0.30 7.46 -19.41
N LEU A 229 -0.47 7.37 -18.33
CA LEU A 229 -1.21 6.16 -17.92
C LEU A 229 -0.33 4.93 -17.66
N THR A 230 0.92 5.14 -17.25
CA THR A 230 1.82 4.04 -16.91
C THR A 230 1.24 3.21 -15.75
N ALA A 231 1.27 1.89 -15.90
CA ALA A 231 0.88 0.98 -14.84
C ALA A 231 1.93 1.07 -13.71
N ASP A 232 1.52 1.66 -12.60
CA ASP A 232 2.36 1.91 -11.43
C ASP A 232 2.37 0.71 -10.47
N LYS A 233 1.24 -0.04 -10.45
CA LYS A 233 1.06 -1.10 -9.46
C LYS A 233 -0.01 -2.11 -9.86
N TRP A 234 0.29 -3.38 -9.66
CA TRP A 234 -0.66 -4.47 -9.76
C TRP A 234 -0.97 -5.05 -8.38
N ARG A 235 -2.22 -5.46 -8.18
CA ARG A 235 -2.68 -6.14 -6.96
C ARG A 235 -3.55 -7.32 -7.31
N TYR A 236 -3.23 -8.45 -6.73
CA TYR A 236 -4.02 -9.67 -6.84
C TYR A 236 -4.44 -10.10 -5.45
N SER A 237 -5.73 -10.40 -5.24
CA SER A 237 -6.15 -10.93 -3.95
C SER A 237 -7.06 -12.14 -4.07
N VAL A 238 -6.93 -13.04 -3.12
CA VAL A 238 -7.79 -14.20 -2.93
C VAL A 238 -8.23 -14.25 -1.49
N GLY A 239 -9.54 -14.42 -1.26
CA GLY A 239 -10.06 -14.38 0.09
C GLY A 239 -11.51 -14.79 0.17
N GLY A 240 -12.14 -14.40 1.26
CA GLY A 240 -13.56 -14.63 1.46
C GLY A 240 -14.18 -13.70 2.50
N GLU A 241 -15.45 -13.43 2.31
CA GLU A 241 -16.29 -12.70 3.24
C GLU A 241 -17.19 -13.69 4.01
N TRP A 242 -17.16 -13.61 5.32
CA TRP A 242 -18.04 -14.37 6.21
C TRP A 242 -19.15 -13.46 6.76
N LYS A 243 -20.38 -13.78 6.41
CA LYS A 243 -21.57 -13.14 6.95
C LYS A 243 -21.92 -13.75 8.30
N ILE A 244 -21.46 -13.13 9.41
CA ILE A 244 -21.73 -13.57 10.77
C ILE A 244 -23.21 -13.36 11.13
N SER A 245 -23.77 -12.21 10.71
CA SER A 245 -25.18 -11.86 10.87
C SER A 245 -25.66 -10.95 9.72
N LYS A 246 -26.89 -10.45 9.82
CA LYS A 246 -27.38 -9.45 8.86
C LYS A 246 -26.58 -8.14 8.89
N GLN A 247 -26.00 -7.81 10.04
CA GLN A 247 -25.29 -6.56 10.30
C GLN A 247 -23.77 -6.73 10.30
N HIS A 248 -23.25 -7.91 10.60
CA HIS A 248 -21.84 -8.15 10.85
C HIS A 248 -21.23 -9.05 9.78
N ARG A 249 -20.12 -8.60 9.19
CA ARG A 249 -19.33 -9.38 8.23
C ARG A 249 -17.87 -9.29 8.57
N LEU A 250 -17.17 -10.37 8.36
CA LEU A 250 -15.71 -10.47 8.48
C LEU A 250 -15.15 -10.84 7.11
N GLU A 251 -14.12 -10.14 6.68
CA GLU A 251 -13.39 -10.42 5.45
C GLU A 251 -11.96 -10.79 5.80
N VAL A 252 -11.45 -11.84 5.17
CA VAL A 252 -10.05 -12.24 5.27
C VAL A 252 -9.57 -12.53 3.86
N ALA A 253 -8.45 -11.91 3.47
CA ALA A 253 -7.84 -12.20 2.18
C ALA A 253 -6.31 -12.12 2.26
N TYR A 254 -5.67 -12.83 1.37
CA TYR A 254 -4.29 -12.66 1.00
C TYR A 254 -4.22 -11.75 -0.22
N LEU A 255 -3.34 -10.78 -0.19
CA LEU A 255 -3.09 -9.84 -1.26
C LEU A 255 -1.61 -9.87 -1.62
N TYR A 256 -1.32 -10.04 -2.88
CA TYR A 256 -0.01 -9.83 -3.48
C TYR A 256 -0.01 -8.49 -4.21
N GLU A 257 0.96 -7.67 -3.89
CA GLU A 257 1.19 -6.37 -4.52
C GLU A 257 2.52 -6.43 -5.26
N ASP A 258 2.47 -6.22 -6.57
CA ASP A 258 3.62 -6.07 -7.46
C ASP A 258 3.78 -4.56 -7.70
N GLY A 259 4.80 -3.98 -7.10
CA GLY A 259 5.15 -2.57 -7.26
C GLY A 259 6.14 -2.41 -8.40
N THR A 260 5.72 -1.76 -9.48
CA THR A 260 6.60 -1.39 -10.59
C THR A 260 7.33 -0.07 -10.34
N ASP A 261 7.03 0.61 -9.24
CA ASP A 261 7.59 1.92 -8.86
C ASP A 261 8.75 1.75 -7.87
N ASP A 262 9.91 2.30 -8.20
CA ASP A 262 11.12 2.33 -7.36
C ASP A 262 10.89 2.94 -5.96
N ASP A 263 9.84 3.77 -5.83
CA ASP A 263 9.42 4.41 -4.56
C ASP A 263 8.75 3.45 -3.56
N THR A 264 8.36 2.22 -3.94
CA THR A 264 7.55 1.31 -3.10
C THR A 264 8.24 0.02 -2.67
N GLY A 265 9.48 -0.18 -3.08
CA GLY A 265 10.35 -1.19 -2.46
C GLY A 265 9.94 -2.65 -2.69
N GLY A 266 9.66 -3.05 -3.95
CA GLY A 266 9.54 -4.46 -4.30
C GLY A 266 8.14 -5.07 -4.05
N ASP A 267 8.08 -6.37 -4.23
CA ASP A 267 6.86 -7.17 -4.06
C ASP A 267 6.46 -7.30 -2.60
N ALA A 268 5.16 -7.18 -2.31
CA ALA A 268 4.66 -7.30 -0.94
C ALA A 268 3.58 -8.38 -0.83
N HIS A 269 3.70 -9.17 0.23
CA HIS A 269 2.73 -10.18 0.64
C HIS A 269 1.92 -9.66 1.83
N ILE A 270 0.61 -9.52 1.68
CA ILE A 270 -0.21 -8.80 2.64
C ILE A 270 -1.38 -9.68 3.08
N LEU A 271 -1.54 -9.85 4.39
CA LEU A 271 -2.75 -10.38 4.98
C LEU A 271 -3.73 -9.22 5.21
N THR A 272 -4.95 -9.34 4.72
CA THR A 272 -6.00 -8.34 4.93
C THR A 272 -7.09 -8.86 5.85
N LEU A 273 -7.48 -8.06 6.82
CA LEU A 273 -8.57 -8.34 7.76
C LEU A 273 -9.56 -7.18 7.74
N GLY A 274 -10.79 -7.45 7.32
CA GLY A 274 -11.86 -6.46 7.25
C GLY A 274 -13.03 -6.82 8.17
N TYR A 275 -13.49 -5.88 8.97
CA TYR A 275 -14.75 -6.00 9.68
C TYR A 275 -15.72 -4.93 9.21
N LYS A 276 -16.91 -5.38 8.79
CA LYS A 276 -17.95 -4.51 8.23
C LYS A 276 -19.20 -4.57 9.08
N PHE A 277 -19.63 -3.43 9.57
CA PHE A 277 -20.88 -3.26 10.28
C PHE A 277 -21.91 -2.55 9.40
N LYS A 278 -23.13 -3.07 9.36
CA LYS A 278 -24.21 -2.50 8.56
C LYS A 278 -25.42 -2.20 9.43
N PHE A 279 -25.83 -0.93 9.47
CA PHE A 279 -27.01 -0.46 10.20
C PHE A 279 -28.30 -0.80 9.46
#